data_edf641983485c0cbfbe3d18483203d22
#
_entry.id   edf641983485c0cbfbe3d18483203d22
#
_cell.length_a   1.000
_cell.length_b   1.000
_cell.length_c   1.000
_cell.angle_alpha   90.00
_cell.angle_beta   90.00
_cell.angle_gamma   90.00
#
_symmetry.space_group_name_H-M   'P 1'
#
loop_
_entity.id
_entity.type
_entity.pdbx_description
1 polymer ?
#
loop_
_entity_poly.entity_id
_entity_poly.type
_entity_poly.pdbx_seq_one_letter_code
_entity_poly.pdbx_strand_id
1 'polypeptide(L)' 'MKLLVDAAGGRVRAAHMIGADAPEIIQSLAVAITAGATKAQFDRTIAMHPTAAEEFVLMREPVRRVG' A
#
# COMPACT_ATOMS: atom_id res chain seq x y z
N MET A 1 1.74 -5.90 7.46
CA MET A 1 1.57 -4.78 6.50
C MET A 1 0.22 -4.13 6.68
N LYS A 2 0.17 -2.84 6.41
CA LYS A 2 -1.06 -2.07 6.61
C LYS A 2 -1.08 -0.89 5.64
N LEU A 3 -2.23 -0.66 5.00
CA LEU A 3 -2.47 0.53 4.20
C LEU A 3 -3.64 1.31 4.80
N LEU A 4 -3.52 2.61 4.83
CA LEU A 4 -4.59 3.52 5.21
C LEU A 4 -5.05 4.25 3.96
N VAL A 5 -6.32 4.11 3.62
CA VAL A 5 -6.89 4.58 2.36
C VAL A 5 -8.08 5.49 2.61
N ASP A 6 -8.14 6.63 1.90
CA ASP A 6 -9.29 7.53 1.95
C ASP A 6 -10.52 6.85 1.37
N ALA A 7 -11.61 6.82 2.13
CA ALA A 7 -12.85 6.22 1.66
C ALA A 7 -13.45 6.99 0.47
N ALA A 8 -13.29 8.31 0.46
CA ALA A 8 -13.91 9.16 -0.56
C ALA A 8 -13.21 9.08 -1.92
N GLY A 9 -11.88 9.06 -1.95
CA GLY A 9 -11.14 9.11 -3.22
C GLY A 9 -10.26 7.92 -3.48
N GLY A 10 -10.13 7.01 -2.53
CA GLY A 10 -9.28 5.84 -2.66
C GLY A 10 -7.78 6.14 -2.61
N ARG A 11 -7.41 7.37 -2.26
CA ARG A 11 -6.01 7.75 -2.19
C ARG A 11 -5.34 7.06 -0.99
N VAL A 12 -4.16 6.48 -1.22
CA VAL A 12 -3.39 5.86 -0.14
C VAL A 12 -2.71 6.97 0.67
N ARG A 13 -2.99 7.00 1.96
CA ARG A 13 -2.49 8.04 2.87
C ARG A 13 -1.28 7.60 3.67
N ALA A 14 -1.19 6.30 3.99
CA ALA A 14 -0.09 5.79 4.78
C ALA A 14 0.11 4.31 4.51
N ALA A 15 1.33 3.85 4.76
CA ALA A 15 1.68 2.44 4.69
C ALA A 15 2.55 2.10 5.89
N HIS A 16 2.32 0.92 6.44
CA HIS A 16 3.08 0.42 7.60
C HIS A 16 3.53 -1.00 7.35
N MET A 17 4.75 -1.30 7.75
CA MET A 17 5.31 -2.63 7.59
C MET A 17 6.31 -2.92 8.71
N ILE A 18 6.34 -4.16 9.17
CA ILE A 18 7.33 -4.66 10.13
C ILE A 18 8.06 -5.82 9.46
N GLY A 19 9.38 -5.84 9.54
CA GLY A 19 10.18 -6.89 8.95
C GLY A 19 11.58 -6.40 8.59
N ALA A 20 12.44 -7.33 8.16
CA ALA A 20 13.83 -7.04 7.87
C ALA A 20 14.01 -6.00 6.76
N ASP A 21 13.17 -6.04 5.74
CA ASP A 21 13.28 -5.15 4.59
C ASP A 21 12.32 -3.97 4.65
N ALA A 22 11.62 -3.79 5.78
CA ALA A 22 10.60 -2.76 5.91
C ALA A 22 11.10 -1.34 5.58
N PRO A 23 12.26 -0.88 6.05
CA PRO A 23 12.71 0.48 5.73
C PRO A 23 12.86 0.72 4.24
N GLU A 24 13.41 -0.23 3.51
CA GLU A 24 13.62 -0.11 2.06
C GLU A 24 12.29 -0.11 1.31
N ILE A 25 11.39 -0.99 1.69
CA ILE A 25 10.09 -1.13 1.03
C ILE A 25 9.23 0.11 1.29
N ILE A 26 9.18 0.58 2.53
CA ILE A 26 8.40 1.77 2.89
C ILE A 26 8.95 3.02 2.21
N GLN A 27 10.27 3.16 2.09
CA GLN A 27 10.85 4.30 1.39
C GLN A 27 10.40 4.32 -0.08
N SER A 28 10.35 3.16 -0.72
CA SER A 28 9.87 3.06 -2.10
C SER A 28 8.39 3.44 -2.22
N LEU A 29 7.56 2.98 -1.27
CA LEU A 29 6.14 3.31 -1.24
C LEU A 29 5.89 4.79 -0.98
N ALA A 30 6.78 5.45 -0.23
CA ALA A 30 6.63 6.86 0.06
C ALA A 30 6.56 7.70 -1.21
N VAL A 31 7.27 7.31 -2.26
CA VAL A 31 7.22 7.99 -3.56
C VAL A 31 5.81 7.91 -4.14
N ALA A 32 5.20 6.74 -4.13
CA ALA A 32 3.84 6.55 -4.66
C ALA A 32 2.81 7.34 -3.83
N ILE A 33 2.94 7.31 -2.52
CA ILE A 33 2.04 8.03 -1.62
C ILE A 33 2.15 9.53 -1.83
N THR A 34 3.37 10.04 -1.93
CA THR A 34 3.62 11.47 -2.17
C THR A 34 3.03 11.90 -3.53
N ALA A 35 3.10 11.03 -4.53
CA ALA A 35 2.53 11.30 -5.84
C ALA A 35 0.99 11.23 -5.87
N GLY A 36 0.38 10.80 -4.78
CA GLY A 36 -1.08 10.74 -4.67
C GLY A 36 -1.70 9.48 -5.22
N ALA A 37 -0.97 8.37 -5.22
CA ALA A 37 -1.47 7.10 -5.73
C ALA A 37 -2.73 6.64 -5.00
N THR A 38 -3.63 5.99 -5.71
CA THR A 38 -4.87 5.46 -5.16
C THR A 38 -4.74 3.95 -4.93
N LYS A 39 -5.65 3.41 -4.12
CA LYS A 39 -5.71 1.96 -3.90
C LYS A 39 -6.01 1.25 -5.22
N ALA A 40 -6.83 1.85 -6.10
CA ALA A 40 -7.09 1.30 -7.43
C ALA A 40 -5.80 1.16 -8.25
N GLN A 41 -4.89 2.13 -8.14
CA GLN A 41 -3.59 2.04 -8.82
C GLN A 41 -2.71 0.93 -8.23
N PHE A 42 -2.75 0.75 -6.91
CA PHE A 42 -2.08 -0.38 -6.26
C PHE A 42 -2.64 -1.71 -6.77
N ASP A 43 -3.96 -1.80 -6.87
CA ASP A 43 -4.63 -3.03 -7.31
C ASP A 43 -4.31 -3.39 -8.76
N ARG A 44 -4.07 -2.39 -9.61
CA ARG A 44 -3.71 -2.62 -11.02
C ARG A 44 -2.24 -2.97 -11.22
N THR A 45 -1.42 -2.75 -10.20
CA THR A 45 0.01 -3.04 -10.31
C THR A 45 0.23 -4.55 -10.26
N ILE A 46 1.03 -5.06 -11.20
CA ILE A 46 1.34 -6.49 -11.24
C ILE A 46 2.26 -6.83 -10.08
N ALA A 47 1.84 -7.78 -9.26
CA ALA A 47 2.64 -8.26 -8.14
C ALA A 47 3.84 -9.06 -8.65
N MET A 48 5.02 -8.74 -8.13
CA MET A 48 6.24 -9.48 -8.48
C MET A 48 6.48 -10.56 -7.43
N HIS A 49 6.14 -11.79 -7.78
CA HIS A 49 6.32 -12.92 -6.88
C HIS A 49 7.68 -13.60 -7.12
N PRO A 50 8.45 -13.98 -6.09
CA PRO A 50 8.12 -13.81 -4.67
C PRO A 50 8.81 -12.57 -4.09
N THR A 51 8.04 -11.57 -3.71
CA THR A 51 8.57 -10.40 -3.01
C THR A 51 7.70 -10.07 -1.80
N ALA A 52 8.32 -9.49 -0.77
CA ALA A 52 7.55 -9.08 0.41
C ALA A 52 6.61 -7.92 0.07
N ALA A 53 7.04 -7.03 -0.83
CA ALA A 53 6.26 -5.85 -1.19
C ALA A 53 4.99 -6.18 -1.98
N GLU A 54 4.89 -7.37 -2.58
CA GLU A 54 3.71 -7.73 -3.38
C GLU A 54 2.42 -7.70 -2.58
N GLU A 55 2.50 -7.89 -1.26
CA GLU A 55 1.34 -7.83 -0.39
C GLU A 55 0.62 -6.48 -0.48
N PHE A 56 1.34 -5.39 -0.73
CA PHE A 56 0.73 -4.07 -0.84
C PHE A 56 -0.18 -3.95 -2.06
N VAL A 57 0.04 -4.74 -3.10
CA VAL A 57 -0.82 -4.73 -4.29
C VAL A 57 -1.85 -5.85 -4.27
N LEU A 58 -1.72 -6.80 -3.35
CA LEU A 58 -2.65 -7.93 -3.24
C LEU A 58 -3.73 -7.75 -2.19
N MET A 59 -3.62 -6.73 -1.34
CA MET A 59 -4.66 -6.45 -0.33
C MET A 59 -5.91 -5.88 -0.99
N ARG A 60 -7.00 -6.62 -0.93
CA ARG A 60 -8.25 -6.27 -1.61
C ARG A 60 -9.36 -5.78 -0.69
N GLU A 61 -9.45 -6.36 0.51
CA GLU A 61 -10.56 -6.12 1.42
C GLU A 61 -10.11 -5.32 2.63
N PRO A 62 -10.86 -4.29 3.03
CA PRO A 62 -10.53 -3.56 4.25
C PRO A 62 -10.86 -4.42 5.47
N VAL A 63 -9.96 -4.45 6.45
CA VAL A 63 -10.22 -5.13 7.72
C VAL A 63 -10.93 -4.22 8.71
N ARG A 64 -10.82 -2.90 8.52
CA ARG A 64 -11.44 -1.92 9.40
C ARG A 64 -11.65 -0.61 8.67
N ARG A 65 -12.80 0.00 8.88
CA ARG A 65 -13.10 1.33 8.36
C ARG A 65 -13.22 2.31 9.51
N VAL A 66 -12.67 3.50 9.34
CA VAL A 66 -12.77 4.60 10.31
C VAL A 66 -13.22 5.85 9.58
N GLY A 67 -14.03 6.61 10.25
CA GLY A 67 -14.57 7.84 9.74
C GLY A 67 -15.75 7.66 8.86
#